data_c5e28b8c5902f22a6d59325013254c57
#
_entry.id   c5e28b8c5902f22a6d59325013254c57
#
_cell.length_a   1.000
_cell.length_b   1.000
_cell.length_c   1.000
_cell.angle_alpha   90.00
_cell.angle_beta   90.00
_cell.angle_gamma   90.00
#
_symmetry.space_group_name_H-M   'P 1'
#
loop_
_entity.id
_entity.type
_entity.pdbx_description
1 polymer ?
#
loop_
_entity_poly.entity_id
_entity_poly.type
_entity_poly.pdbx_seq_one_letter_code
_entity_poly.pdbx_strand_id
1 'polypeptide(L)'
;SVVAIARVRKREKKFDPTGVSIDPSSTDFIPQHFGAGVVVDPQGLILTTYHLLGDPEKFDYIVWLNRAAYEVTRIAAVQQVNAADPWTDLAILKIEAANLTPISFGDADALKKGTFVVALGNPHGIARDGKLSASWGIVSNLERKAPTSPPEFRTSEGKETLHHFGTLIQTDAKLPPGSSGGALINLQGEMVGLITSLTPRSEEPTAGGFAIPVDDLFHRVLGELKEGRSPAFGLLGVLTRDLDANERRRGEFGARVDRVVENTPAARGGLRPMDVITHVEGKAVYTRDDLFRELSKLPPDAEPELAIQRDAFGAQRGREIFRVVTLSKKHIDSARPSFARQQPTPWRGLRIEYVTALPPGQFFQPQASIINRADAVGVLDVVRDSPAWKAGFRPGELITHVGKTAVATPRQFAEAVADRGDAILLRVLDSNGEEQVRMLSP
;
A
#
# COMPACT_ATOMS: atom_id res chain seq x y z
N SER A 1 -23.74 7.83 -2.62
CA SER A 1 -22.32 7.45 -2.89
C SER A 1 -21.59 6.91 -1.65
N VAL A 2 -22.05 7.20 -0.42
CA VAL A 2 -21.46 6.66 0.81
C VAL A 2 -22.40 5.63 1.42
N VAL A 3 -21.84 4.53 1.94
CA VAL A 3 -22.56 3.35 2.40
C VAL A 3 -22.15 2.94 3.80
N ALA A 4 -23.02 2.25 4.53
CA ALA A 4 -22.71 1.63 5.80
C ALA A 4 -22.17 0.21 5.56
N ILE A 5 -21.17 -0.20 6.34
CA ILE A 5 -20.55 -1.52 6.27
C ILE A 5 -20.58 -2.17 7.65
N ALA A 6 -20.89 -3.45 7.71
CA ALA A 6 -20.64 -4.30 8.88
C ALA A 6 -19.75 -5.47 8.53
N ARG A 7 -18.97 -5.89 9.53
CA ARG A 7 -18.17 -7.12 9.51
C ARG A 7 -18.76 -8.09 10.52
N VAL A 8 -19.15 -9.30 10.07
CA VAL A 8 -19.80 -10.33 10.86
C VAL A 8 -18.97 -11.61 10.85
N ARG A 9 -18.76 -12.26 11.97
CA ARG A 9 -18.03 -13.54 12.02
C ARG A 9 -18.82 -14.64 11.32
N LYS A 10 -18.18 -15.43 10.47
CA LYS A 10 -18.80 -16.56 9.72
C LYS A 10 -19.49 -17.57 10.64
N ARG A 11 -18.98 -17.78 11.86
CA ARG A 11 -19.54 -18.72 12.84
C ARG A 11 -20.82 -18.17 13.51
N GLU A 12 -20.95 -16.87 13.64
CA GLU A 12 -22.10 -16.24 14.25
C GLU A 12 -23.37 -16.33 13.37
N LYS A 13 -23.21 -16.54 12.05
CA LYS A 13 -24.33 -16.89 11.15
C LYS A 13 -24.96 -18.27 11.45
N LYS A 14 -24.27 -19.17 12.16
CA LYS A 14 -24.69 -20.55 12.35
C LYS A 14 -25.13 -20.91 13.78
N PHE A 15 -24.82 -20.11 14.77
CA PHE A 15 -25.06 -20.47 16.19
C PHE A 15 -25.16 -19.22 17.07
N ASP A 16 -26.35 -18.70 17.20
CA ASP A 16 -26.77 -18.05 18.43
C ASP A 16 -27.25 -19.16 19.37
N PRO A 17 -26.69 -19.30 20.59
CA PRO A 17 -27.20 -20.25 21.59
C PRO A 17 -28.67 -20.02 21.95
N THR A 18 -29.25 -18.87 21.63
CA THR A 18 -30.66 -18.51 21.81
C THR A 18 -31.56 -18.94 20.64
N GLY A 19 -30.98 -19.48 19.54
CA GLY A 19 -31.71 -19.92 18.36
C GLY A 19 -32.24 -18.77 17.47
N VAL A 20 -31.87 -17.52 17.75
CA VAL A 20 -32.23 -16.37 16.94
C VAL A 20 -31.27 -16.31 15.75
N SER A 21 -31.79 -16.55 14.55
CA SER A 21 -31.05 -16.31 13.31
C SER A 21 -30.67 -14.84 13.23
N ILE A 22 -29.37 -14.53 13.16
CA ILE A 22 -28.90 -13.17 12.94
C ILE A 22 -29.28 -12.79 11.51
N ASP A 23 -30.39 -12.09 11.36
CA ASP A 23 -30.82 -11.51 10.09
C ASP A 23 -30.29 -10.09 9.98
N PRO A 24 -29.32 -9.84 9.07
CA PRO A 24 -28.78 -8.49 8.85
C PRO A 24 -29.80 -7.46 8.39
N SER A 25 -30.96 -7.90 7.88
CA SER A 25 -32.08 -7.02 7.52
C SER A 25 -32.96 -6.66 8.71
N SER A 26 -32.80 -7.34 9.85
CA SER A 26 -33.52 -7.04 11.07
C SER A 26 -33.17 -5.67 11.63
N THR A 27 -34.16 -4.93 12.11
CA THR A 27 -33.97 -3.64 12.80
C THR A 27 -33.16 -3.78 14.10
N ASP A 28 -33.16 -4.96 14.69
CA ASP A 28 -32.51 -5.24 15.98
C ASP A 28 -31.08 -5.75 15.83
N PHE A 29 -30.61 -5.98 14.59
CA PHE A 29 -29.25 -6.41 14.33
C PHE A 29 -28.26 -5.28 14.63
N ILE A 30 -27.40 -5.45 15.62
CA ILE A 30 -26.32 -4.53 15.97
C ILE A 30 -24.98 -5.20 15.65
N PRO A 31 -24.25 -4.76 14.60
CA PRO A 31 -22.96 -5.35 14.28
C PRO A 31 -21.91 -5.00 15.35
N GLN A 32 -21.10 -5.97 15.74
CA GLN A 32 -19.98 -5.73 16.67
C GLN A 32 -18.85 -4.91 16.04
N HIS A 33 -18.69 -5.04 14.71
CA HIS A 33 -17.72 -4.29 13.94
C HIS A 33 -18.41 -3.63 12.76
N PHE A 34 -18.23 -2.33 12.65
CA PHE A 34 -18.93 -1.51 11.67
C PHE A 34 -18.04 -0.34 11.20
N GLY A 35 -18.36 0.18 10.04
CA GLY A 35 -17.71 1.32 9.42
C GLY A 35 -18.54 1.85 8.27
N ALA A 36 -17.89 2.55 7.38
CA ALA A 36 -18.47 3.11 6.17
C ALA A 36 -17.67 2.69 4.93
N GLY A 37 -18.22 2.97 3.78
CA GLY A 37 -17.55 2.81 2.49
C GLY A 37 -18.06 3.82 1.48
N VAL A 38 -17.36 3.92 0.37
CA VAL A 38 -17.65 4.88 -0.70
C VAL A 38 -17.84 4.12 -2.01
N VAL A 39 -18.94 4.37 -2.71
CA VAL A 39 -19.17 3.84 -4.06
C VAL A 39 -18.19 4.51 -5.01
N VAL A 40 -17.34 3.72 -5.66
CA VAL A 40 -16.33 4.19 -6.61
C VAL A 40 -16.55 3.68 -8.04
N ASP A 41 -17.61 2.89 -8.24
CA ASP A 41 -17.96 2.34 -9.54
C ASP A 41 -19.47 2.06 -9.62
N PRO A 42 -20.14 2.34 -10.77
CA PRO A 42 -21.58 2.10 -10.92
C PRO A 42 -21.99 0.64 -10.77
N GLN A 43 -21.07 -0.29 -10.95
CA GLN A 43 -21.31 -1.73 -10.91
C GLN A 43 -21.05 -2.35 -9.52
N GLY A 44 -20.88 -1.56 -8.48
CA GLY A 44 -20.83 -2.06 -7.10
C GLY A 44 -19.44 -2.25 -6.52
N LEU A 45 -18.43 -1.48 -6.94
CA LEU A 45 -17.17 -1.40 -6.22
C LEU A 45 -17.28 -0.37 -5.09
N ILE A 46 -16.96 -0.81 -3.88
CA ILE A 46 -17.02 -0.02 -2.65
C ILE A 46 -15.62 0.11 -2.08
N LEU A 47 -15.14 1.33 -2.00
CA LEU A 47 -13.88 1.67 -1.32
C LEU A 47 -14.12 1.76 0.19
N THR A 48 -13.23 1.19 0.98
CA THR A 48 -13.22 1.31 2.44
C THR A 48 -11.80 1.22 2.97
N THR A 49 -11.61 1.24 4.29
CA THR A 49 -10.30 1.06 4.90
C THR A 49 -9.97 -0.41 5.10
N TYR A 50 -8.69 -0.77 4.92
CA TYR A 50 -8.21 -2.14 5.13
C TYR A 50 -8.44 -2.63 6.57
N HIS A 51 -8.19 -1.78 7.57
CA HIS A 51 -8.33 -2.18 8.98
C HIS A 51 -9.77 -2.55 9.38
N LEU A 52 -10.79 -2.08 8.63
CA LEU A 52 -12.17 -2.48 8.84
C LEU A 52 -12.41 -3.96 8.46
N LEU A 53 -11.66 -4.49 7.49
CA LEU A 53 -11.90 -5.84 6.99
C LEU A 53 -11.54 -6.92 8.01
N GLY A 54 -10.43 -6.77 8.73
CA GLY A 54 -9.87 -7.85 9.54
C GLY A 54 -9.43 -9.01 8.66
N ASP A 55 -9.64 -10.24 9.14
CA ASP A 55 -9.28 -11.47 8.43
C ASP A 55 -10.46 -11.95 7.56
N PRO A 56 -10.39 -11.84 6.22
CA PRO A 56 -11.51 -12.22 5.33
C PRO A 56 -11.88 -13.72 5.38
N GLU A 57 -10.99 -14.57 5.88
CA GLU A 57 -11.32 -15.99 6.06
C GLU A 57 -12.30 -16.20 7.24
N LYS A 58 -12.26 -15.31 8.22
CA LYS A 58 -13.07 -15.39 9.46
C LYS A 58 -14.33 -14.55 9.41
N PHE A 59 -14.43 -13.58 8.51
CA PHE A 59 -15.52 -12.63 8.48
C PHE A 59 -16.26 -12.61 7.14
N ASP A 60 -17.54 -12.30 7.21
CA ASP A 60 -18.41 -11.87 6.11
C ASP A 60 -18.64 -10.36 6.22
N TYR A 61 -18.99 -9.72 5.11
CA TYR A 61 -19.23 -8.29 5.07
C TYR A 61 -20.61 -8.01 4.49
N ILE A 62 -21.28 -7.02 5.06
CA ILE A 62 -22.61 -6.59 4.66
C ILE A 62 -22.54 -5.08 4.39
N VAL A 63 -23.13 -4.68 3.28
CA VAL A 63 -23.20 -3.27 2.86
C VAL A 63 -24.67 -2.87 2.81
N TRP A 64 -25.03 -1.78 3.48
CA TRP A 64 -26.34 -1.19 3.40
C TRP A 64 -26.31 0.04 2.49
N LEU A 65 -27.12 -0.02 1.45
CA LEU A 65 -27.27 1.03 0.46
C LEU A 65 -28.76 1.18 0.12
N ASN A 66 -29.29 2.42 0.12
CA ASN A 66 -30.66 2.71 -0.26
C ASN A 66 -31.72 1.82 0.41
N ARG A 67 -31.58 1.54 1.69
CA ARG A 67 -32.45 0.68 2.51
C ARG A 67 -32.40 -0.81 2.13
N ALA A 68 -31.39 -1.24 1.38
CA ALA A 68 -31.15 -2.65 1.07
C ALA A 68 -29.81 -3.11 1.69
N ALA A 69 -29.77 -4.35 2.17
CA ALA A 69 -28.54 -4.99 2.60
C ALA A 69 -27.99 -5.85 1.46
N TYR A 70 -26.73 -5.67 1.14
CA TYR A 70 -26.02 -6.47 0.14
C TYR A 70 -24.90 -7.24 0.82
N GLU A 71 -24.79 -8.53 0.56
CA GLU A 71 -23.57 -9.26 0.90
C GLU A 71 -22.48 -8.92 -0.11
N VAL A 72 -21.25 -8.79 0.37
CA VAL A 72 -20.10 -8.60 -0.51
C VAL A 72 -19.91 -9.85 -1.35
N THR A 73 -19.87 -9.71 -2.66
CA THR A 73 -19.71 -10.82 -3.58
C THR A 73 -18.42 -11.57 -3.32
N ARG A 74 -18.52 -12.86 -3.12
CA ARG A 74 -17.37 -13.76 -3.01
C ARG A 74 -16.77 -13.98 -4.39
N ILE A 75 -15.54 -13.52 -4.56
CA ILE A 75 -14.78 -13.71 -5.78
C ILE A 75 -13.81 -14.87 -5.55
N ALA A 76 -14.10 -16.03 -6.11
CA ALA A 76 -13.50 -17.33 -5.83
C ALA A 76 -13.80 -17.87 -4.41
N ALA A 77 -13.63 -19.17 -4.18
CA ALA A 77 -14.11 -19.89 -2.99
C ALA A 77 -13.57 -19.41 -1.63
N VAL A 78 -12.60 -18.47 -1.58
CA VAL A 78 -11.86 -18.10 -0.38
C VAL A 78 -11.84 -16.60 -0.11
N GLN A 79 -12.08 -15.71 -1.10
CA GLN A 79 -11.89 -14.27 -0.93
C GLN A 79 -13.19 -13.48 -1.14
N GLN A 80 -13.49 -12.62 -0.18
CA GLN A 80 -14.69 -11.74 -0.20
C GLN A 80 -14.36 -10.29 -0.59
N VAL A 81 -13.07 -9.97 -0.72
CA VAL A 81 -12.58 -8.65 -1.11
C VAL A 81 -12.07 -8.69 -2.55
N ASN A 82 -12.27 -7.59 -3.30
CA ASN A 82 -11.73 -7.47 -4.65
C ASN A 82 -10.19 -7.34 -4.60
N ALA A 83 -9.73 -6.38 -3.83
CA ALA A 83 -8.32 -6.23 -3.45
C ALA A 83 -8.22 -5.36 -2.19
N ALA A 84 -7.13 -5.52 -1.44
CA ALA A 84 -6.88 -4.76 -0.23
C ALA A 84 -5.38 -4.63 0.04
N ASP A 85 -4.96 -3.43 0.39
CA ASP A 85 -3.57 -3.10 0.67
C ASP A 85 -3.39 -2.59 2.10
N PRO A 86 -2.69 -3.36 2.96
CA PRO A 86 -2.46 -2.96 4.35
C PRO A 86 -1.51 -1.76 4.47
N TRP A 87 -0.68 -1.50 3.46
CA TRP A 87 0.30 -0.42 3.50
C TRP A 87 -0.34 0.96 3.38
N THR A 88 -1.32 1.10 2.51
CA THR A 88 -2.10 2.35 2.32
C THR A 88 -3.41 2.38 3.12
N ASP A 89 -3.74 1.30 3.83
CA ASP A 89 -5.01 1.14 4.53
C ASP A 89 -6.25 1.22 3.61
N LEU A 90 -6.11 0.90 2.31
CA LEU A 90 -7.19 0.93 1.33
C LEU A 90 -7.66 -0.47 0.98
N ALA A 91 -8.97 -0.61 0.74
CA ALA A 91 -9.57 -1.87 0.31
C ALA A 91 -10.80 -1.65 -0.58
N ILE A 92 -11.02 -2.54 -1.53
CA ILE A 92 -12.18 -2.56 -2.41
C ILE A 92 -12.99 -3.82 -2.14
N LEU A 93 -14.27 -3.61 -1.84
CA LEU A 93 -15.30 -4.66 -1.77
C LEU A 93 -16.12 -4.64 -3.06
N LYS A 94 -16.62 -5.81 -3.47
CA LYS A 94 -17.56 -5.95 -4.60
C LYS A 94 -18.91 -6.42 -4.09
N ILE A 95 -19.96 -5.69 -4.45
CA ILE A 95 -21.36 -6.07 -4.19
C ILE A 95 -22.10 -6.32 -5.51
N GLU A 96 -23.13 -7.15 -5.47
CA GLU A 96 -24.07 -7.41 -6.60
C GLU A 96 -25.10 -6.27 -6.68
N ALA A 97 -24.66 -5.11 -7.18
CA ALA A 97 -25.51 -3.95 -7.41
C ALA A 97 -25.10 -3.24 -8.69
N ALA A 98 -26.07 -2.62 -9.34
CA ALA A 98 -25.88 -1.87 -10.57
C ALA A 98 -26.52 -0.48 -10.48
N ASN A 99 -26.13 0.41 -11.38
CA ASN A 99 -26.66 1.78 -11.48
C ASN A 99 -26.40 2.61 -10.21
N LEU A 100 -25.32 2.31 -9.49
CA LEU A 100 -24.92 3.12 -8.35
C LEU A 100 -24.31 4.43 -8.84
N THR A 101 -24.42 5.47 -8.02
CA THR A 101 -23.77 6.76 -8.27
C THR A 101 -22.43 6.81 -7.57
N PRO A 102 -21.29 6.74 -8.28
CA PRO A 102 -19.98 6.91 -7.69
C PRO A 102 -19.82 8.29 -7.08
N ILE A 103 -18.90 8.40 -6.12
CA ILE A 103 -18.52 9.70 -5.58
C ILE A 103 -17.66 10.45 -6.59
N SER A 104 -17.78 11.77 -6.62
CA SER A 104 -16.82 12.63 -7.32
C SER A 104 -15.58 12.82 -6.44
N PHE A 105 -14.40 12.72 -7.05
CA PHE A 105 -13.14 12.98 -6.35
C PHE A 105 -12.73 14.44 -6.56
N GLY A 106 -12.32 15.09 -5.48
CA GLY A 106 -11.64 16.37 -5.47
C GLY A 106 -10.13 16.18 -5.41
N ASP A 107 -9.41 17.27 -5.25
CA ASP A 107 -7.94 17.32 -5.18
C ASP A 107 -7.51 17.68 -3.75
N ALA A 108 -6.84 16.74 -3.07
CA ALA A 108 -6.32 16.96 -1.73
C ALA A 108 -5.08 17.87 -1.71
N ASP A 109 -4.32 17.97 -2.80
CA ASP A 109 -3.15 18.85 -2.91
C ASP A 109 -3.55 20.33 -2.95
N ALA A 110 -4.80 20.62 -3.36
CA ALA A 110 -5.37 21.98 -3.33
C ALA A 110 -5.86 22.42 -1.94
N LEU A 111 -5.93 21.51 -0.95
CA LEU A 111 -6.43 21.82 0.39
C LEU A 111 -5.49 22.76 1.15
N LYS A 112 -6.10 23.60 1.97
CA LYS A 112 -5.38 24.49 2.91
C LYS A 112 -5.95 24.34 4.31
N LYS A 113 -5.13 24.64 5.33
CA LYS A 113 -5.61 24.74 6.71
C LYS A 113 -6.75 25.76 6.77
N GLY A 114 -7.86 25.41 7.45
CA GLY A 114 -9.05 26.23 7.52
C GLY A 114 -10.09 25.94 6.42
N THR A 115 -9.79 25.10 5.40
CA THR A 115 -10.79 24.68 4.41
C THR A 115 -11.92 23.93 5.09
N PHE A 116 -13.18 24.32 4.84
CA PHE A 116 -14.35 23.65 5.36
C PHE A 116 -14.53 22.27 4.72
N VAL A 117 -14.86 21.30 5.56
CA VAL A 117 -15.11 19.92 5.13
C VAL A 117 -16.29 19.31 5.86
N VAL A 118 -16.95 18.36 5.23
CA VAL A 118 -18.04 17.57 5.79
C VAL A 118 -17.59 16.10 5.81
N ALA A 119 -17.71 15.47 6.96
CA ALA A 119 -17.45 14.05 7.16
C ALA A 119 -18.75 13.26 7.09
N LEU A 120 -18.77 12.21 6.27
CA LEU A 120 -19.90 11.28 6.12
C LEU A 120 -19.47 9.91 6.62
N GLY A 121 -20.22 9.33 7.56
CA GLY A 121 -19.86 8.04 8.17
C GLY A 121 -21.03 7.30 8.78
N ASN A 122 -20.75 6.14 9.38
CA ASN A 122 -21.74 5.27 10.04
C ASN A 122 -21.47 5.20 11.55
N PRO A 123 -21.66 6.31 12.30
CA PRO A 123 -21.41 6.35 13.73
C PRO A 123 -22.22 5.27 14.46
N HIS A 124 -21.53 4.52 15.32
CA HIS A 124 -22.13 3.46 16.15
C HIS A 124 -22.87 2.35 15.38
N GLY A 125 -22.65 2.23 14.06
CA GLY A 125 -23.27 1.19 13.24
C GLY A 125 -24.77 1.32 13.05
N ILE A 126 -25.33 2.52 13.21
CA ILE A 126 -26.80 2.74 13.21
C ILE A 126 -27.39 2.96 11.82
N ALA A 127 -26.58 3.22 10.79
CA ALA A 127 -27.04 3.54 9.44
C ALA A 127 -27.45 2.29 8.63
N ARG A 128 -28.28 1.41 9.23
CA ARG A 128 -28.78 0.19 8.58
C ARG A 128 -29.87 0.44 7.55
N ASP A 129 -30.35 1.65 7.47
CA ASP A 129 -31.27 2.12 6.42
C ASP A 129 -30.53 2.75 5.23
N GLY A 130 -29.17 2.69 5.22
CA GLY A 130 -28.32 3.30 4.21
C GLY A 130 -28.20 4.82 4.35
N LYS A 131 -28.71 5.42 5.43
CA LYS A 131 -28.60 6.86 5.69
C LYS A 131 -27.49 7.14 6.67
N LEU A 132 -26.38 7.65 6.15
CA LEU A 132 -25.21 7.98 6.95
C LEU A 132 -25.40 9.30 7.69
N SER A 133 -24.63 9.45 8.75
CA SER A 133 -24.58 10.70 9.52
C SER A 133 -23.52 11.63 8.93
N ALA A 134 -23.80 12.94 9.03
CA ALA A 134 -22.87 13.99 8.64
C ALA A 134 -22.39 14.76 9.86
N SER A 135 -21.13 15.12 9.88
CA SER A 135 -20.55 16.13 10.75
C SER A 135 -19.71 17.10 9.92
N TRP A 136 -19.43 18.28 10.43
CA TRP A 136 -18.64 19.27 9.70
C TRP A 136 -17.50 19.81 10.57
N GLY A 137 -16.50 20.33 9.93
CA GLY A 137 -15.33 20.94 10.54
C GLY A 137 -14.45 21.60 9.49
N ILE A 138 -13.18 21.75 9.80
CA ILE A 138 -12.17 22.29 8.91
C ILE A 138 -11.00 21.32 8.76
N VAL A 139 -10.19 21.50 7.73
CA VAL A 139 -8.84 20.94 7.66
C VAL A 139 -7.99 21.65 8.73
N SER A 140 -7.72 20.95 9.82
CA SER A 140 -6.90 21.48 10.92
C SER A 140 -5.41 21.47 10.56
N ASN A 141 -4.97 20.44 9.84
CA ASN A 141 -3.59 20.31 9.38
C ASN A 141 -3.48 19.32 8.21
N LEU A 142 -2.34 19.37 7.54
CA LEU A 142 -1.98 18.48 6.44
C LEU A 142 -0.69 17.72 6.80
N GLU A 143 -0.41 16.65 6.08
CA GLU A 143 0.83 15.87 6.23
C GLU A 143 1.05 15.36 7.67
N ARG A 144 -0.01 14.90 8.32
CA ARG A 144 0.07 14.40 9.70
C ARG A 144 0.41 12.92 9.72
N LYS A 145 1.19 12.55 10.73
CA LYS A 145 1.54 11.15 11.00
C LYS A 145 0.41 10.48 11.77
N ALA A 146 0.14 9.23 11.44
CA ALA A 146 -0.69 8.41 12.30
C ALA A 146 -0.06 8.33 13.70
N PRO A 147 -0.85 8.42 14.77
CA PRO A 147 -0.36 8.18 16.12
C PRO A 147 0.26 6.77 16.20
N THR A 148 1.41 6.68 16.85
CA THR A 148 2.04 5.37 17.08
C THR A 148 1.35 4.65 18.21
N SER A 149 1.10 3.35 18.04
CA SER A 149 0.61 2.50 19.13
C SER A 149 1.59 2.50 20.31
N PRO A 150 1.11 2.41 21.56
CA PRO A 150 1.96 2.21 22.73
C PRO A 150 2.95 1.05 22.53
N PRO A 151 4.14 1.08 23.15
CA PRO A 151 5.19 0.06 22.96
C PRO A 151 4.72 -1.37 23.17
N GLU A 152 3.81 -1.59 24.11
CA GLU A 152 3.22 -2.91 24.43
C GLU A 152 2.35 -3.51 23.32
N PHE A 153 1.93 -2.71 22.34
CA PHE A 153 1.11 -3.15 21.18
C PHE A 153 1.85 -3.02 19.85
N ARG A 154 3.16 -2.72 19.88
CA ARG A 154 3.97 -2.60 18.66
C ARG A 154 4.43 -3.97 18.18
N THR A 155 4.23 -4.25 16.90
CA THR A 155 5.06 -5.20 16.18
C THR A 155 6.48 -4.62 16.00
N SER A 156 7.46 -5.45 15.71
CA SER A 156 8.91 -5.19 15.83
C SER A 156 9.45 -3.85 15.27
N GLU A 157 8.73 -3.12 14.43
CA GLU A 157 9.15 -1.84 13.88
C GLU A 157 8.15 -0.67 14.07
N GLY A 158 6.92 -0.92 14.52
CA GLY A 158 5.94 0.14 14.85
C GLY A 158 5.47 1.01 13.68
N LYS A 159 5.82 0.68 12.44
CA LYS A 159 5.47 1.42 11.21
C LYS A 159 4.76 0.51 10.23
N GLU A 160 3.54 0.13 10.56
CA GLU A 160 2.76 -0.86 9.80
C GLU A 160 2.10 -0.27 8.53
N THR A 161 2.04 1.05 8.40
CA THR A 161 1.40 1.73 7.27
C THR A 161 2.20 2.93 6.78
N LEU A 162 1.95 3.34 5.54
CA LEU A 162 2.47 4.58 4.95
C LEU A 162 2.14 5.82 5.81
N HIS A 163 1.05 5.79 6.55
CA HIS A 163 0.56 6.94 7.31
C HIS A 163 1.45 7.35 8.50
N HIS A 164 2.42 6.52 8.88
CA HIS A 164 3.46 6.90 9.84
C HIS A 164 4.50 7.90 9.27
N PHE A 165 4.43 8.19 7.96
CA PHE A 165 5.36 9.10 7.27
C PHE A 165 4.73 10.47 6.92
N GLY A 166 3.61 10.83 7.54
CA GLY A 166 3.05 12.16 7.37
C GLY A 166 2.20 12.32 6.10
N THR A 167 1.27 11.41 5.88
CA THR A 167 0.40 11.42 4.70
C THR A 167 -1.03 11.84 4.99
N LEU A 168 -1.43 12.05 6.26
CA LEU A 168 -2.83 12.22 6.63
C LEU A 168 -3.28 13.69 6.68
N ILE A 169 -4.51 13.91 6.27
CA ILE A 169 -5.29 15.12 6.58
C ILE A 169 -5.78 14.99 8.01
N GLN A 170 -5.62 16.04 8.81
CA GLN A 170 -6.25 16.18 10.13
C GLN A 170 -7.44 17.13 10.04
N THR A 171 -8.56 16.76 10.65
CA THR A 171 -9.77 17.58 10.73
C THR A 171 -10.31 17.60 12.16
N ASP A 172 -10.99 18.68 12.54
CA ASP A 172 -11.75 18.80 13.79
C ASP A 172 -13.21 18.39 13.64
N ALA A 173 -13.63 17.96 12.44
CA ALA A 173 -14.93 17.31 12.25
C ALA A 173 -15.06 16.10 13.20
N LYS A 174 -16.21 15.90 13.81
CA LYS A 174 -16.45 14.78 14.72
C LYS A 174 -16.44 13.46 13.95
N LEU A 175 -15.51 12.58 14.29
CA LEU A 175 -15.36 11.25 13.70
C LEU A 175 -15.54 10.15 14.77
N PRO A 176 -16.78 9.86 15.18
CA PRO A 176 -17.02 8.80 16.16
C PRO A 176 -16.71 7.41 15.56
N PRO A 177 -16.60 6.35 16.42
CA PRO A 177 -16.43 4.98 15.98
C PRO A 177 -17.47 4.61 14.90
N GLY A 178 -16.99 4.01 13.79
CA GLY A 178 -17.80 3.71 12.60
C GLY A 178 -17.68 4.74 11.47
N SER A 179 -16.95 5.83 11.67
CA SER A 179 -16.68 6.79 10.58
C SER A 179 -15.62 6.30 9.59
N SER A 180 -14.75 5.36 10.00
CA SER A 180 -13.71 4.77 9.12
C SER A 180 -14.29 4.22 7.83
N GLY A 181 -13.64 4.51 6.71
CA GLY A 181 -14.08 4.16 5.37
C GLY A 181 -15.11 5.12 4.78
N GLY A 182 -15.57 6.12 5.55
CA GLY A 182 -16.43 7.19 5.08
C GLY A 182 -15.71 8.27 4.31
N ALA A 183 -16.45 9.21 3.74
CA ALA A 183 -15.90 10.29 2.92
C ALA A 183 -15.73 11.58 3.73
N LEU A 184 -14.57 12.23 3.58
CA LEU A 184 -14.38 13.64 3.88
C LEU A 184 -14.55 14.42 2.58
N ILE A 185 -15.58 15.28 2.50
CA ILE A 185 -15.93 16.01 1.28
C ILE A 185 -15.73 17.52 1.45
N ASN A 186 -15.44 18.19 0.35
CA ASN A 186 -15.41 19.66 0.27
C ASN A 186 -16.85 20.22 0.11
N LEU A 187 -16.98 21.55 0.05
CA LEU A 187 -18.28 22.23 -0.12
C LEU A 187 -18.87 22.07 -1.53
N GLN A 188 -18.11 21.56 -2.50
CA GLN A 188 -18.54 21.19 -3.84
C GLN A 188 -19.15 19.77 -3.88
N GLY A 189 -19.08 19.03 -2.75
CA GLY A 189 -19.55 17.64 -2.65
C GLY A 189 -18.54 16.62 -3.18
N GLU A 190 -17.29 17.02 -3.43
CA GLU A 190 -16.22 16.15 -3.90
C GLU A 190 -15.44 15.58 -2.73
N MET A 191 -15.11 14.30 -2.80
CA MET A 191 -14.31 13.60 -1.80
C MET A 191 -12.85 14.04 -1.89
N VAL A 192 -12.34 14.62 -0.79
CA VAL A 192 -10.95 15.04 -0.63
C VAL A 192 -10.16 14.12 0.30
N GLY A 193 -10.83 13.20 0.99
CA GLY A 193 -10.17 12.20 1.82
C GLY A 193 -11.07 11.03 2.20
N LEU A 194 -10.45 9.87 2.44
CA LEU A 194 -11.10 8.70 3.04
C LEU A 194 -10.88 8.73 4.56
N ILE A 195 -11.95 8.77 5.33
CA ILE A 195 -11.87 8.83 6.79
C ILE A 195 -11.22 7.56 7.33
N THR A 196 -10.24 7.72 8.22
CA THR A 196 -9.55 6.60 8.88
C THR A 196 -9.41 6.87 10.37
N SER A 197 -9.66 5.85 11.19
CA SER A 197 -9.46 5.89 12.65
C SER A 197 -8.25 5.03 13.00
N LEU A 198 -7.07 5.51 12.65
CA LEU A 198 -5.79 4.89 13.03
C LEU A 198 -5.37 5.23 14.48
N THR A 199 -6.25 5.86 15.25
CA THR A 199 -6.00 6.19 16.65
C THR A 199 -6.06 4.93 17.52
N PRO A 200 -5.07 4.72 18.40
CA PRO A 200 -5.22 3.79 19.52
C PRO A 200 -6.49 4.16 20.30
N ARG A 201 -7.21 3.17 20.81
CA ARG A 201 -8.31 3.38 21.76
C ARG A 201 -7.76 4.04 23.04
N SER A 202 -7.54 5.35 23.02
CA SER A 202 -7.35 6.13 24.24
C SER A 202 -8.74 6.55 24.71
N GLU A 203 -9.00 6.45 25.99
CA GLU A 203 -10.26 6.87 26.62
C GLU A 203 -10.45 8.40 26.56
N GLU A 204 -9.44 9.16 26.15
CA GLU A 204 -9.56 10.59 25.93
C GLU A 204 -10.02 10.89 24.50
N PRO A 205 -11.02 11.78 24.32
CA PRO A 205 -11.41 12.26 23.00
C PRO A 205 -10.21 13.03 22.42
N THR A 206 -9.47 12.39 21.53
CA THR A 206 -8.40 13.07 20.80
C THR A 206 -9.00 14.22 20.00
N ALA A 207 -8.39 15.39 20.11
CA ALA A 207 -8.83 16.59 19.41
C ALA A 207 -8.58 16.45 17.90
N GLY A 208 -9.49 15.76 17.19
CA GLY A 208 -9.47 15.66 15.74
C GLY A 208 -9.44 14.24 15.19
N GLY A 209 -9.90 14.12 13.97
CA GLY A 209 -9.89 12.91 13.17
C GLY A 209 -8.86 12.97 12.05
N PHE A 210 -8.69 11.85 11.34
CA PHE A 210 -7.77 11.75 10.23
C PHE A 210 -8.47 11.23 8.98
N ALA A 211 -7.95 11.63 7.80
CA ALA A 211 -8.37 11.10 6.52
C ALA A 211 -7.15 10.86 5.62
N ILE A 212 -7.20 9.80 4.83
CA ILE A 212 -6.26 9.48 3.75
C ILE A 212 -6.57 10.44 2.61
N PRO A 213 -5.62 11.28 2.15
CA PRO A 213 -5.89 12.27 1.11
C PRO A 213 -6.21 11.62 -0.23
N VAL A 214 -7.08 12.26 -1.02
CA VAL A 214 -7.32 11.95 -2.42
C VAL A 214 -6.26 12.69 -3.25
N ASP A 215 -5.09 12.11 -3.35
CA ASP A 215 -3.91 12.59 -4.10
C ASP A 215 -3.54 11.60 -5.23
N ASP A 216 -2.45 11.87 -5.94
CA ASP A 216 -1.95 10.99 -7.02
C ASP A 216 -1.69 9.56 -6.55
N LEU A 217 -1.16 9.37 -5.33
CA LEU A 217 -0.95 8.05 -4.76
C LEU A 217 -2.27 7.32 -4.54
N PHE A 218 -3.25 8.01 -3.97
CA PHE A 218 -4.58 7.45 -3.76
C PHE A 218 -5.20 6.99 -5.08
N HIS A 219 -5.16 7.82 -6.13
CA HIS A 219 -5.71 7.47 -7.45
C HIS A 219 -5.00 6.27 -8.07
N ARG A 220 -3.66 6.22 -7.99
CA ARG A 220 -2.89 5.08 -8.49
C ARG A 220 -3.26 3.78 -7.76
N VAL A 221 -3.26 3.81 -6.43
CA VAL A 221 -3.60 2.64 -5.60
C VAL A 221 -5.05 2.21 -5.84
N LEU A 222 -5.98 3.16 -5.86
CA LEU A 222 -7.40 2.88 -6.15
C LEU A 222 -7.56 2.19 -7.53
N GLY A 223 -6.83 2.63 -8.55
CA GLY A 223 -6.83 2.00 -9.87
C GLY A 223 -6.44 0.53 -9.81
N GLU A 224 -5.32 0.20 -9.17
CA GLU A 224 -4.87 -1.18 -8.99
C GLU A 224 -5.89 -2.04 -8.21
N LEU A 225 -6.42 -1.50 -7.11
CA LEU A 225 -7.40 -2.21 -6.29
C LEU A 225 -8.73 -2.44 -7.01
N LYS A 226 -9.19 -1.48 -7.84
CA LYS A 226 -10.39 -1.65 -8.68
C LYS A 226 -10.24 -2.78 -9.69
N GLU A 227 -9.07 -2.96 -10.24
CA GLU A 227 -8.76 -4.06 -11.16
C GLU A 227 -8.45 -5.38 -10.43
N GLY A 228 -8.46 -5.38 -9.11
CA GLY A 228 -8.21 -6.57 -8.30
C GLY A 228 -6.73 -6.93 -8.18
N ARG A 229 -5.82 -5.98 -8.39
CA ARG A 229 -4.37 -6.16 -8.24
C ARG A 229 -3.86 -5.58 -6.93
N SER A 230 -2.73 -6.08 -6.46
CA SER A 230 -1.99 -5.48 -5.33
C SER A 230 -1.14 -4.32 -5.85
N PRO A 231 -1.20 -3.14 -5.22
CA PRO A 231 -0.34 -2.03 -5.58
C PRO A 231 1.12 -2.33 -5.25
N ALA A 232 2.03 -1.80 -6.06
CA ALA A 232 3.46 -1.91 -5.85
C ALA A 232 4.09 -0.52 -5.66
N PHE A 233 5.15 -0.45 -4.85
CA PHE A 233 5.79 0.80 -4.43
C PHE A 233 7.26 0.79 -4.79
N GLY A 234 7.77 1.93 -5.24
CA GLY A 234 9.17 2.11 -5.60
C GLY A 234 10.10 2.05 -4.40
N LEU A 235 11.30 1.52 -4.62
CA LEU A 235 12.41 1.49 -3.66
C LEU A 235 13.63 2.17 -4.25
N LEU A 236 14.19 3.15 -3.53
CA LEU A 236 15.47 3.79 -3.87
C LEU A 236 16.67 3.05 -3.27
N GLY A 237 16.56 2.58 -2.05
CA GLY A 237 17.62 1.82 -1.36
C GLY A 237 18.63 2.69 -0.61
N VAL A 238 18.14 3.73 0.08
CA VAL A 238 18.93 4.57 0.98
C VAL A 238 18.41 4.49 2.41
N LEU A 239 19.30 4.59 3.38
CA LEU A 239 18.97 4.95 4.75
C LEU A 239 19.24 6.43 4.92
N THR A 240 18.26 7.17 5.39
CA THR A 240 18.32 8.63 5.51
C THR A 240 17.99 9.10 6.91
N ARG A 241 18.50 10.28 7.26
CA ARG A 241 18.13 11.02 8.46
C ARG A 241 17.70 12.44 8.12
N ASP A 242 17.05 13.08 9.07
CA ASP A 242 16.82 14.52 9.00
C ASP A 242 18.12 15.28 9.19
N LEU A 243 18.21 16.48 8.62
CA LEU A 243 19.29 17.40 8.90
C LEU A 243 19.26 17.84 10.37
N ASP A 244 20.42 18.03 10.97
CA ASP A 244 20.54 18.52 12.33
C ASP A 244 20.22 20.03 12.44
N ALA A 245 20.16 20.53 13.67
CA ALA A 245 19.82 21.94 13.92
C ALA A 245 20.83 22.92 13.32
N ASN A 246 22.11 22.54 13.22
CA ASN A 246 23.16 23.41 12.67
C ASN A 246 23.08 23.45 11.15
N GLU A 247 22.83 22.30 10.51
CA GLU A 247 22.59 22.18 9.07
C GLU A 247 21.41 23.06 8.65
N ARG A 248 20.29 22.98 9.37
CA ARG A 248 19.09 23.79 9.11
C ARG A 248 19.31 25.30 9.34
N ARG A 249 20.09 25.69 10.39
CA ARG A 249 20.43 27.10 10.60
C ARG A 249 21.28 27.71 9.49
N ARG A 250 22.04 26.88 8.75
CA ARG A 250 22.76 27.31 7.56
C ARG A 250 21.89 27.45 6.32
N GLY A 251 20.58 27.19 6.46
CA GLY A 251 19.62 27.23 5.36
C GLY A 251 19.64 25.97 4.47
N GLU A 252 20.29 24.90 4.94
CA GLU A 252 20.23 23.60 4.27
C GLU A 252 18.85 22.96 4.51
N PHE A 253 18.34 22.27 3.51
CA PHE A 253 17.12 21.48 3.60
C PHE A 253 17.29 20.18 2.82
N GLY A 254 16.50 19.15 3.15
CA GLY A 254 16.56 17.87 2.49
C GLY A 254 16.65 16.68 3.43
N ALA A 255 16.77 15.50 2.86
CA ALA A 255 17.03 14.25 3.55
C ALA A 255 18.50 13.83 3.34
N ARG A 256 19.25 13.70 4.43
CA ARG A 256 20.65 13.28 4.34
C ARG A 256 20.76 11.78 4.24
N VAL A 257 21.54 11.31 3.27
CA VAL A 257 21.88 9.90 3.07
C VAL A 257 22.95 9.50 4.09
N ASP A 258 22.57 8.63 5.03
CA ASP A 258 23.53 8.03 5.97
C ASP A 258 24.23 6.82 5.34
N ARG A 259 23.47 5.99 4.63
CA ARG A 259 24.00 4.82 3.97
C ARG A 259 23.26 4.54 2.67
N VAL A 260 23.98 4.17 1.65
CA VAL A 260 23.44 3.60 0.42
C VAL A 260 23.53 2.07 0.53
N VAL A 261 22.42 1.39 0.31
CA VAL A 261 22.39 -0.07 0.29
C VAL A 261 22.99 -0.54 -1.03
N GLU A 262 23.98 -1.42 -0.97
CA GLU A 262 24.66 -1.94 -2.14
C GLU A 262 23.67 -2.58 -3.12
N ASN A 263 23.95 -2.42 -4.43
CA ASN A 263 23.19 -2.98 -5.56
C ASN A 263 21.70 -2.56 -5.64
N THR A 264 21.31 -1.54 -4.87
CA THR A 264 20.01 -0.90 -5.02
C THR A 264 20.04 0.18 -6.11
N PRO A 265 18.88 0.68 -6.53
CA PRO A 265 18.78 1.83 -7.43
C PRO A 265 19.68 3.01 -7.05
N ALA A 266 19.73 3.36 -5.77
CA ALA A 266 20.58 4.45 -5.27
C ALA A 266 22.07 4.21 -5.55
N ALA A 267 22.56 3.00 -5.31
CA ALA A 267 23.96 2.66 -5.58
C ALA A 267 24.28 2.75 -7.08
N ARG A 268 23.40 2.22 -7.94
CA ARG A 268 23.54 2.30 -9.40
C ARG A 268 23.46 3.72 -9.92
N GLY A 269 22.55 4.53 -9.34
CA GLY A 269 22.40 5.96 -9.65
C GLY A 269 23.57 6.82 -9.14
N GLY A 270 24.56 6.21 -8.45
CA GLY A 270 25.75 6.89 -7.97
C GLY A 270 25.49 7.82 -6.79
N LEU A 271 24.46 7.55 -5.98
CA LEU A 271 24.26 8.20 -4.69
C LEU A 271 25.37 7.76 -3.72
N ARG A 272 25.71 8.61 -2.79
CA ARG A 272 26.78 8.38 -1.80
C ARG A 272 26.32 8.72 -0.39
N PRO A 273 26.92 8.12 0.64
CA PRO A 273 26.78 8.64 1.99
C PRO A 273 27.13 10.12 2.04
N MET A 274 26.43 10.89 2.89
CA MET A 274 26.51 12.34 3.05
C MET A 274 25.86 13.17 1.94
N ASP A 275 25.36 12.61 0.85
CA ASP A 275 24.48 13.33 -0.08
C ASP A 275 23.23 13.82 0.65
N VAL A 276 22.72 15.00 0.24
CA VAL A 276 21.44 15.52 0.72
C VAL A 276 20.46 15.54 -0.46
N ILE A 277 19.43 14.74 -0.40
CA ILE A 277 18.36 14.74 -1.42
C ILE A 277 17.42 15.90 -1.11
N THR A 278 17.32 16.86 -2.02
CA THR A 278 16.55 18.08 -1.84
C THR A 278 15.25 18.10 -2.64
N HIS A 279 15.18 17.37 -3.77
CA HIS A 279 13.95 17.26 -4.58
C HIS A 279 13.82 15.86 -5.18
N VAL A 280 12.56 15.47 -5.40
CA VAL A 280 12.14 14.31 -6.19
C VAL A 280 11.15 14.82 -7.23
N GLU A 281 11.42 14.63 -8.52
CA GLU A 281 10.57 15.14 -9.61
C GLU A 281 10.23 16.63 -9.45
N GLY A 282 11.21 17.46 -9.06
CA GLY A 282 11.03 18.89 -8.81
C GLY A 282 10.26 19.25 -7.54
N LYS A 283 9.68 18.29 -6.82
CA LYS A 283 9.01 18.52 -5.52
C LYS A 283 10.03 18.58 -4.40
N ALA A 284 10.00 19.65 -3.59
CA ALA A 284 10.96 19.87 -2.51
C ALA A 284 10.80 18.84 -1.38
N VAL A 285 11.92 18.33 -0.91
CA VAL A 285 12.06 17.41 0.21
C VAL A 285 12.73 18.15 1.37
N TYR A 286 12.06 18.31 2.50
CA TYR A 286 12.60 18.98 3.69
C TYR A 286 13.04 18.03 4.78
N THR A 287 12.46 16.82 4.79
CA THR A 287 12.71 15.79 5.80
C THR A 287 12.87 14.41 5.13
N ARG A 288 13.40 13.46 5.89
CA ARG A 288 13.44 12.05 5.45
C ARG A 288 12.03 11.49 5.17
N ASP A 289 11.02 11.95 5.91
CA ASP A 289 9.65 11.47 5.72
C ASP A 289 9.04 12.04 4.44
N ASP A 290 9.39 13.28 4.04
CA ASP A 290 8.99 13.84 2.74
C ASP A 290 9.59 13.02 1.59
N LEU A 291 10.89 12.69 1.69
CA LEU A 291 11.54 11.83 0.70
C LEU A 291 10.80 10.49 0.57
N PHE A 292 10.50 9.88 1.70
CA PHE A 292 9.80 8.60 1.72
C PHE A 292 8.40 8.71 1.11
N ARG A 293 7.67 9.78 1.43
CA ARG A 293 6.34 10.06 0.89
C ARG A 293 6.38 10.23 -0.62
N GLU A 294 7.27 11.07 -1.14
CA GLU A 294 7.35 11.31 -2.59
C GLU A 294 7.77 10.05 -3.36
N LEU A 295 8.74 9.28 -2.85
CA LEU A 295 9.11 8.00 -3.46
C LEU A 295 7.98 6.96 -3.42
N SER A 296 7.14 6.97 -2.38
CA SER A 296 6.02 6.04 -2.24
C SER A 296 4.89 6.30 -3.25
N LYS A 297 4.81 7.50 -3.84
CA LYS A 297 3.87 7.81 -4.93
C LYS A 297 4.24 7.09 -6.23
N LEU A 298 5.49 6.66 -6.36
CA LEU A 298 6.05 6.12 -7.60
C LEU A 298 6.00 4.58 -7.60
N PRO A 299 5.64 3.95 -8.74
CA PRO A 299 5.70 2.51 -8.89
C PRO A 299 7.16 2.02 -9.07
N PRO A 300 7.41 0.70 -9.00
CA PRO A 300 8.63 0.12 -9.53
C PRO A 300 8.82 0.49 -11.01
N ASP A 301 10.07 0.49 -11.45
CA ASP A 301 10.53 0.88 -12.79
C ASP A 301 10.28 2.36 -13.15
N ALA A 302 9.72 3.18 -12.26
CA ALA A 302 9.72 4.62 -12.42
C ALA A 302 11.16 5.16 -12.36
N GLU A 303 11.41 6.23 -13.12
CA GLU A 303 12.73 6.86 -13.27
C GLU A 303 12.74 8.30 -12.78
N PRO A 304 12.49 8.56 -11.47
CA PRO A 304 12.48 9.93 -10.97
C PRO A 304 13.85 10.61 -11.09
N GLU A 305 13.79 11.90 -11.40
CA GLU A 305 14.93 12.80 -11.25
C GLU A 305 15.05 13.23 -9.78
N LEU A 306 16.23 13.05 -9.22
CA LEU A 306 16.60 13.47 -7.86
C LEU A 306 17.56 14.66 -7.96
N ALA A 307 17.24 15.79 -7.29
CA ALA A 307 18.20 16.84 -7.04
C ALA A 307 18.94 16.56 -5.73
N ILE A 308 20.26 16.59 -5.79
CA ILE A 308 21.13 16.18 -4.69
C ILE A 308 22.17 17.28 -4.45
N GLN A 309 22.38 17.65 -3.18
CA GLN A 309 23.53 18.44 -2.78
C GLN A 309 24.64 17.51 -2.26
N ARG A 310 25.81 17.56 -2.92
CA ARG A 310 26.99 16.74 -2.60
C ARG A 310 28.10 17.62 -2.11
N ASP A 311 28.94 17.10 -1.20
CA ASP A 311 30.11 17.79 -0.61
C ASP A 311 29.73 19.07 0.18
N ALA A 312 28.55 19.09 0.80
CA ALA A 312 28.14 20.15 1.73
C ALA A 312 28.84 19.95 3.08
N PHE A 313 30.00 20.61 3.28
CA PHE A 313 30.70 20.60 4.55
C PHE A 313 30.86 22.01 5.13
N GLY A 314 30.48 22.17 6.40
CA GLY A 314 30.64 23.43 7.10
C GLY A 314 29.81 24.57 6.48
N ALA A 315 30.46 25.72 6.20
CA ALA A 315 29.81 26.92 5.64
C ALA A 315 29.69 26.88 4.11
N GLN A 316 30.22 25.86 3.42
CA GLN A 316 30.17 25.75 1.96
C GLN A 316 28.91 25.03 1.54
N ARG A 317 28.13 25.65 0.62
CA ARG A 317 27.02 24.97 -0.06
C ARG A 317 27.57 23.84 -0.90
N GLY A 318 26.96 22.67 -0.80
CA GLY A 318 27.29 21.53 -1.64
C GLY A 318 27.04 21.81 -3.13
N ARG A 319 27.71 21.06 -4.00
CA ARG A 319 27.45 21.08 -5.44
C ARG A 319 26.10 20.41 -5.71
N GLU A 320 25.19 21.11 -6.39
CA GLU A 320 23.95 20.53 -6.87
C GLU A 320 24.22 19.62 -8.06
N ILE A 321 23.69 18.42 -7.98
CA ILE A 321 23.74 17.41 -9.06
C ILE A 321 22.37 16.77 -9.24
N PHE A 322 22.06 16.38 -10.46
CA PHE A 322 20.82 15.68 -10.78
C PHE A 322 21.13 14.22 -11.12
N ARG A 323 20.26 13.32 -10.71
CA ARG A 323 20.34 11.89 -10.98
C ARG A 323 18.97 11.33 -11.32
N VAL A 324 18.86 10.68 -12.45
CA VAL A 324 17.74 9.84 -12.80
C VAL A 324 18.03 8.43 -12.29
N VAL A 325 17.10 7.83 -11.56
CA VAL A 325 17.29 6.55 -10.90
C VAL A 325 16.10 5.65 -11.14
N THR A 326 16.28 4.53 -11.83
CA THR A 326 15.21 3.54 -12.03
C THR A 326 14.92 2.82 -10.71
N LEU A 327 13.75 3.03 -10.14
CA LEU A 327 13.32 2.45 -8.86
C LEU A 327 13.14 0.93 -8.97
N SER A 328 13.50 0.19 -7.93
CA SER A 328 13.12 -1.20 -7.74
C SER A 328 11.80 -1.31 -6.96
N LYS A 329 11.34 -2.51 -6.64
CA LYS A 329 10.15 -2.73 -5.84
C LYS A 329 10.47 -2.80 -4.35
N LYS A 330 9.70 -2.07 -3.55
CA LYS A 330 9.76 -2.12 -2.09
C LYS A 330 9.10 -3.40 -1.57
N HIS A 331 9.80 -4.12 -0.70
CA HIS A 331 9.17 -5.15 0.14
C HIS A 331 8.31 -4.49 1.21
N ILE A 332 7.07 -4.91 1.32
CA ILE A 332 6.16 -4.50 2.41
C ILE A 332 6.11 -5.62 3.43
N ASP A 333 6.83 -5.43 4.51
CA ASP A 333 6.75 -6.32 5.67
C ASP A 333 5.50 -5.95 6.48
N SER A 334 4.45 -6.72 6.29
CA SER A 334 3.20 -6.54 7.02
C SER A 334 2.77 -7.86 7.64
N ALA A 335 2.49 -7.83 8.94
CA ALA A 335 1.85 -8.95 9.63
C ALA A 335 0.43 -9.23 9.09
N ARG A 336 -0.10 -8.32 8.27
CA ARG A 336 -1.43 -8.41 7.65
C ARG A 336 -1.26 -8.63 6.15
N PRO A 337 -1.85 -9.71 5.58
CA PRO A 337 -1.68 -10.03 4.17
C PRO A 337 -2.41 -9.00 3.28
N SER A 338 -1.80 -8.65 2.16
CA SER A 338 -2.52 -8.03 1.05
C SER A 338 -3.43 -9.06 0.38
N PHE A 339 -4.54 -8.59 -0.17
CA PHE A 339 -5.47 -9.41 -0.94
C PHE A 339 -5.58 -8.87 -2.36
N ALA A 340 -5.44 -9.75 -3.34
CA ALA A 340 -5.63 -9.41 -4.74
C ALA A 340 -6.31 -10.58 -5.46
N ARG A 341 -7.39 -10.27 -6.16
CA ARG A 341 -8.10 -11.24 -6.98
C ARG A 341 -7.26 -11.68 -8.18
N GLN A 342 -6.62 -10.70 -8.82
CA GLN A 342 -5.73 -10.94 -9.94
C GLN A 342 -4.30 -11.08 -9.45
N GLN A 343 -3.74 -12.23 -9.61
CA GLN A 343 -2.32 -12.47 -9.41
C GLN A 343 -1.65 -12.77 -10.75
N PRO A 344 -0.40 -12.34 -10.95
CA PRO A 344 0.35 -12.68 -12.16
C PRO A 344 0.36 -14.20 -12.38
N THR A 345 0.05 -14.62 -13.60
CA THR A 345 0.10 -16.03 -13.97
C THR A 345 1.54 -16.53 -13.94
N PRO A 346 1.84 -17.62 -13.23
CA PRO A 346 3.19 -18.17 -13.22
C PRO A 346 3.61 -18.62 -14.63
N TRP A 347 4.76 -18.17 -15.09
CA TRP A 347 5.28 -18.64 -16.37
C TRP A 347 5.94 -20.02 -16.21
N ARG A 348 5.36 -21.04 -16.84
CA ARG A 348 5.76 -22.47 -16.70
C ARG A 348 5.91 -22.92 -15.23
N GLY A 349 5.16 -22.27 -14.33
CA GLY A 349 5.20 -22.50 -12.89
C GLY A 349 6.14 -21.59 -12.10
N LEU A 350 6.90 -20.70 -12.73
CA LEU A 350 7.72 -19.69 -12.05
C LEU A 350 6.90 -18.43 -11.74
N ARG A 351 6.95 -17.98 -10.49
CA ARG A 351 6.57 -16.63 -10.08
C ARG A 351 7.81 -15.81 -9.84
N ILE A 352 7.97 -14.78 -10.66
CA ILE A 352 9.16 -13.94 -10.65
C ILE A 352 8.85 -12.62 -9.95
N GLU A 353 9.81 -12.14 -9.16
CA GLU A 353 9.69 -10.89 -8.41
C GLU A 353 11.04 -10.12 -8.43
N TYR A 354 11.00 -8.84 -8.08
CA TYR A 354 12.23 -8.07 -7.84
C TYR A 354 13.00 -8.68 -6.64
N VAL A 355 14.30 -8.75 -6.74
CA VAL A 355 15.14 -9.26 -5.64
C VAL A 355 14.91 -8.46 -4.35
N THR A 356 14.73 -7.14 -4.48
CA THR A 356 14.46 -6.23 -3.34
C THR A 356 13.07 -6.41 -2.70
N ALA A 357 12.17 -7.14 -3.33
CA ALA A 357 10.82 -7.39 -2.84
C ALA A 357 10.61 -8.84 -2.35
N LEU A 358 11.64 -9.67 -2.41
CA LEU A 358 11.58 -11.00 -1.81
C LEU A 358 11.48 -10.91 -0.29
N PRO A 359 10.69 -11.78 0.37
CA PRO A 359 10.54 -11.78 1.82
C PRO A 359 11.90 -11.99 2.53
N PRO A 360 12.28 -11.13 3.48
CA PRO A 360 13.52 -11.31 4.23
C PRO A 360 13.46 -12.60 5.06
N GLY A 361 14.52 -13.38 5.03
CA GLY A 361 14.70 -14.57 5.88
C GLY A 361 14.00 -15.86 5.41
N GLN A 362 13.10 -15.81 4.41
CA GLN A 362 12.55 -17.03 3.83
C GLN A 362 13.53 -17.74 2.88
N PHE A 363 14.44 -17.00 2.29
CA PHE A 363 15.23 -17.47 1.17
C PHE A 363 16.73 -17.44 1.44
N PHE A 364 17.20 -16.63 2.38
CA PHE A 364 18.63 -16.54 2.67
C PHE A 364 18.89 -16.19 4.12
N GLN A 365 19.92 -16.82 4.69
CA GLN A 365 20.56 -16.29 5.89
C GLN A 365 21.11 -14.89 5.60
N PRO A 366 21.15 -13.98 6.60
CA PRO A 366 21.54 -12.58 6.40
C PRO A 366 23.04 -12.44 6.14
N GLN A 367 23.59 -13.17 5.18
CA GLN A 367 24.90 -12.83 4.63
C GLN A 367 24.66 -11.83 3.53
N ALA A 368 25.16 -10.64 3.74
CA ALA A 368 25.03 -9.42 2.96
C ALA A 368 25.36 -9.54 1.45
N SER A 369 25.69 -10.72 0.95
CA SER A 369 26.20 -10.92 -0.40
C SER A 369 25.15 -11.21 -1.48
N ILE A 370 23.90 -11.52 -1.13
CA ILE A 370 22.91 -11.96 -2.13
C ILE A 370 21.86 -10.89 -2.44
N ILE A 371 21.52 -10.01 -1.50
CA ILE A 371 20.84 -8.73 -1.83
C ILE A 371 21.68 -7.93 -2.83
N ASN A 372 22.92 -8.32 -3.03
CA ASN A 372 23.95 -7.72 -3.86
C ASN A 372 23.83 -8.00 -5.36
N ARG A 373 22.73 -8.57 -5.87
CA ARG A 373 22.54 -8.77 -7.30
C ARG A 373 21.33 -8.02 -7.83
N ALA A 374 21.57 -6.78 -8.17
CA ALA A 374 20.61 -5.94 -8.88
C ALA A 374 20.44 -6.31 -10.36
N ASP A 375 21.24 -7.22 -10.86
CA ASP A 375 21.30 -7.73 -12.23
C ASP A 375 20.55 -9.08 -12.37
N ALA A 376 19.60 -9.35 -11.49
CA ALA A 376 18.82 -10.58 -11.48
C ALA A 376 17.38 -10.33 -11.09
N VAL A 377 16.53 -11.28 -11.41
CA VAL A 377 15.17 -11.40 -10.84
C VAL A 377 15.12 -12.55 -9.86
N GLY A 378 14.27 -12.44 -8.85
CA GLY A 378 14.07 -13.48 -7.83
C GLY A 378 12.95 -14.44 -8.15
N VAL A 379 13.14 -15.71 -7.84
CA VAL A 379 12.08 -16.71 -7.86
C VAL A 379 11.30 -16.61 -6.56
N LEU A 380 10.11 -15.98 -6.61
CA LEU A 380 9.24 -15.81 -5.45
C LEU A 380 8.59 -17.14 -5.03
N ASP A 381 8.11 -17.90 -6.03
CA ASP A 381 7.40 -19.15 -5.80
C ASP A 381 7.52 -20.05 -7.03
N VAL A 382 7.41 -21.37 -6.82
CA VAL A 382 7.42 -22.39 -7.89
C VAL A 382 6.23 -23.31 -7.71
N VAL A 383 5.34 -23.33 -8.68
CA VAL A 383 4.15 -24.19 -8.66
C VAL A 383 4.59 -25.65 -8.62
N ARG A 384 4.12 -26.38 -7.61
CA ARG A 384 4.46 -27.81 -7.46
C ARG A 384 4.05 -28.61 -8.70
N ASP A 385 4.90 -29.56 -9.06
CA ASP A 385 4.73 -30.45 -10.23
C ASP A 385 4.70 -29.75 -11.61
N SER A 386 4.95 -28.44 -11.65
CA SER A 386 5.11 -27.67 -12.89
C SER A 386 6.41 -28.02 -13.64
N PRO A 387 6.55 -27.57 -14.91
CA PRO A 387 7.82 -27.69 -15.63
C PRO A 387 9.01 -27.10 -14.85
N ALA A 388 8.84 -25.94 -14.23
CA ALA A 388 9.89 -25.31 -13.42
C ALA A 388 10.26 -26.16 -12.19
N TRP A 389 9.25 -26.71 -11.48
CA TRP A 389 9.51 -27.60 -10.35
C TRP A 389 10.30 -28.85 -10.75
N LYS A 390 9.94 -29.48 -11.90
CA LYS A 390 10.63 -30.66 -12.45
C LYS A 390 12.05 -30.32 -12.94
N ALA A 391 12.25 -29.11 -13.45
CA ALA A 391 13.58 -28.62 -13.82
C ALA A 391 14.45 -28.22 -12.63
N GLY A 392 13.94 -28.38 -11.39
CA GLY A 392 14.70 -28.17 -10.16
C GLY A 392 14.71 -26.72 -9.63
N PHE A 393 13.87 -25.83 -10.17
CA PHE A 393 13.74 -24.47 -9.61
C PHE A 393 13.12 -24.49 -8.23
N ARG A 394 13.62 -23.60 -7.37
CA ARG A 394 13.11 -23.43 -5.99
C ARG A 394 12.93 -21.94 -5.66
N PRO A 395 12.01 -21.61 -4.75
CA PRO A 395 11.88 -20.25 -4.23
C PRO A 395 13.23 -19.75 -3.65
N GLY A 396 13.52 -18.49 -3.88
CA GLY A 396 14.74 -17.83 -3.41
C GLY A 396 15.93 -17.89 -4.35
N GLU A 397 15.89 -18.68 -5.40
CA GLU A 397 16.89 -18.64 -6.46
C GLU A 397 16.79 -17.35 -7.27
N LEU A 398 17.90 -16.95 -7.91
CA LEU A 398 17.96 -15.76 -8.74
C LEU A 398 18.20 -16.14 -10.19
N ILE A 399 17.49 -15.50 -11.12
CA ILE A 399 17.67 -15.69 -12.56
C ILE A 399 18.34 -14.43 -13.12
N THR A 400 19.52 -14.58 -13.73
CA THR A 400 20.30 -13.50 -14.32
C THR A 400 20.10 -13.38 -15.82
N HIS A 401 19.83 -14.49 -16.52
CA HIS A 401 19.68 -14.50 -17.96
C HIS A 401 18.56 -15.47 -18.40
N VAL A 402 17.88 -15.05 -19.47
CA VAL A 402 16.96 -15.88 -20.27
C VAL A 402 17.62 -16.09 -21.63
N GLY A 403 18.15 -17.27 -21.88
CA GLY A 403 19.04 -17.53 -23.01
C GLY A 403 20.30 -16.68 -22.94
N LYS A 404 20.44 -15.74 -23.89
CA LYS A 404 21.55 -14.76 -23.94
C LYS A 404 21.17 -13.39 -23.38
N THR A 405 19.90 -13.15 -23.05
CA THR A 405 19.37 -11.87 -22.61
C THR A 405 19.51 -11.75 -21.09
N ALA A 406 20.22 -10.74 -20.61
CA ALA A 406 20.28 -10.41 -19.19
C ALA A 406 18.94 -9.86 -18.72
N VAL A 407 18.49 -10.23 -17.51
CA VAL A 407 17.23 -9.79 -16.91
C VAL A 407 17.44 -9.34 -15.48
N ALA A 408 17.03 -8.14 -15.17
CA ALA A 408 17.14 -7.52 -13.85
C ALA A 408 15.79 -7.13 -13.25
N THR A 409 14.72 -7.14 -14.05
CA THR A 409 13.36 -6.83 -13.57
C THR A 409 12.38 -7.90 -14.04
N PRO A 410 11.27 -8.12 -13.31
CA PRO A 410 10.21 -9.03 -13.75
C PRO A 410 9.64 -8.68 -15.12
N ARG A 411 9.62 -7.40 -15.48
CA ARG A 411 9.22 -6.94 -16.81
C ARG A 411 10.17 -7.43 -17.90
N GLN A 412 11.49 -7.24 -17.71
CA GLN A 412 12.50 -7.73 -18.64
C GLN A 412 12.47 -9.26 -18.79
N PHE A 413 12.22 -9.98 -17.68
CA PHE A 413 12.01 -11.42 -17.73
C PHE A 413 10.78 -11.78 -18.55
N ALA A 414 9.63 -11.14 -18.33
CA ALA A 414 8.40 -11.37 -19.06
C ALA A 414 8.58 -11.11 -20.57
N GLU A 415 9.23 -10.00 -20.94
CA GLU A 415 9.56 -9.66 -22.33
C GLU A 415 10.48 -10.71 -22.97
N ALA A 416 11.51 -11.18 -22.24
CA ALA A 416 12.45 -12.18 -22.74
C ALA A 416 11.83 -13.57 -22.96
N VAL A 417 10.71 -13.89 -22.31
CA VAL A 417 10.02 -15.19 -22.42
C VAL A 417 8.72 -15.14 -23.23
N ALA A 418 8.22 -13.94 -23.63
CA ALA A 418 6.90 -13.72 -24.20
C ALA A 418 6.61 -14.61 -25.43
N ASP A 419 7.57 -14.71 -26.36
CA ASP A 419 7.41 -15.43 -27.62
C ASP A 419 8.10 -16.81 -27.62
N ARG A 420 8.44 -17.34 -26.44
CA ARG A 420 9.21 -18.58 -26.32
C ARG A 420 8.28 -19.78 -26.07
N GLY A 421 7.88 -20.46 -27.14
CA GLY A 421 7.18 -21.76 -27.07
C GLY A 421 8.09 -22.94 -26.76
N ASP A 422 9.37 -22.85 -27.12
CA ASP A 422 10.36 -23.94 -27.00
C ASP A 422 11.05 -24.00 -25.62
N ALA A 423 11.87 -25.05 -25.44
CA ALA A 423 12.75 -25.15 -24.28
C ALA A 423 13.75 -23.99 -24.26
N ILE A 424 13.96 -23.41 -23.09
CA ILE A 424 14.84 -22.25 -22.90
C ILE A 424 15.86 -22.52 -21.81
N LEU A 425 17.08 -22.01 -22.02
CA LEU A 425 18.12 -22.04 -21.00
C LEU A 425 18.00 -20.81 -20.10
N LEU A 426 17.97 -21.04 -18.80
CA LEU A 426 18.00 -20.01 -17.78
C LEU A 426 19.28 -20.11 -16.97
N ARG A 427 19.98 -18.98 -16.80
CA ARG A 427 21.13 -18.90 -15.93
C ARG A 427 20.67 -18.51 -14.54
N VAL A 428 20.93 -19.39 -13.58
CA VAL A 428 20.36 -19.34 -12.22
C VAL A 428 21.49 -19.32 -11.21
N LEU A 429 21.33 -18.50 -10.19
CA LEU A 429 22.14 -18.59 -8.97
C LEU A 429 21.30 -19.32 -7.92
N ASP A 430 21.82 -20.40 -7.43
CA ASP A 430 21.17 -21.18 -6.37
C ASP A 430 21.32 -20.53 -4.99
N SER A 431 20.76 -21.20 -3.97
CA SER A 431 20.81 -20.75 -2.58
C SER A 431 22.24 -20.63 -2.01
N ASN A 432 23.22 -21.27 -2.61
CA ASN A 432 24.64 -21.19 -2.21
C ASN A 432 25.39 -20.11 -2.99
N GLY A 433 24.74 -19.46 -3.96
CA GLY A 433 25.34 -18.48 -4.85
C GLY A 433 26.13 -19.10 -6.02
N GLU A 434 25.97 -20.42 -6.26
CA GLU A 434 26.59 -21.10 -7.38
C GLU A 434 25.78 -20.86 -8.67
N GLU A 435 26.52 -20.55 -9.74
CA GLU A 435 25.89 -20.32 -11.03
C GLU A 435 25.65 -21.64 -11.76
N GLN A 436 24.38 -21.86 -12.17
CA GLN A 436 23.93 -23.03 -12.88
C GLN A 436 23.18 -22.62 -14.15
N VAL A 437 23.24 -23.46 -15.16
CA VAL A 437 22.40 -23.31 -16.35
C VAL A 437 21.36 -24.42 -16.34
N ARG A 438 20.08 -24.04 -16.32
CA ARG A 438 18.96 -24.99 -16.34
C ARG A 438 18.11 -24.80 -17.57
N MET A 439 17.71 -25.91 -18.16
CA MET A 439 16.80 -25.92 -19.29
C MET A 439 15.36 -26.05 -18.76
N LEU A 440 14.52 -25.13 -19.18
CA LEU A 440 13.09 -25.13 -18.83
C LEU A 440 12.25 -25.41 -20.09
N SER A 441 11.68 -26.61 -20.15
CA SER A 441 10.76 -27.05 -21.22
C SER A 441 9.34 -26.47 -21.00
N PRO A 442 8.50 -26.46 -22.04
CA PRO A 442 7.11 -26.02 -21.95
C PRO A 442 6.28 -26.75 -20.90
#